data_4f73a00332e61e38dbf06ffb0d2b1f92
#
_entry.id   4f73a00332e61e38dbf06ffb0d2b1f92
#
_cell.length_a   1.000
_cell.length_b   1.000
_cell.length_c   1.000
_cell.angle_alpha   90.00
_cell.angle_beta   90.00
_cell.angle_gamma   90.00
#
_symmetry.space_group_name_H-M   'P 1'
#
loop_
_entity.id
_entity.type
_entity.pdbx_description
1 polymer ?
#
loop_
_entity_poly.entity_id
_entity_poly.type
_entity_poly.pdbx_seq_one_letter_code
_entity_poly.pdbx_strand_id
1 'polypeptide(L)'
;MKHFTIKELCRSDTARRLGIDNTPPASAVKALHELVDHVLDPLREAWGGPIHVNSGYRCHELNRLVGGTPYSQHQRGEAADITVGSPTRNRRLLALIKRLDLPVDQCIDEKGCRWIHVSHRAGHNRRLYMKF
;
A
#
# COMPACT_ATOMS: atom_id res chain seq x y z
N MET A 1 6.86 -7.13 -11.45
CA MET A 1 6.75 -5.71 -11.07
C MET A 1 7.25 -4.84 -12.21
N LYS A 2 6.41 -3.97 -12.72
CA LYS A 2 6.77 -3.08 -13.84
C LYS A 2 7.00 -1.63 -13.41
N HIS A 3 6.15 -1.13 -12.50
CA HIS A 3 6.12 0.30 -12.17
C HIS A 3 6.59 0.62 -10.76
N PHE A 4 6.86 -0.38 -9.96
CA PHE A 4 7.24 -0.23 -8.55
C PHE A 4 8.47 -1.08 -8.25
N THR A 5 9.27 -0.64 -7.27
CA THR A 5 10.44 -1.38 -6.80
C THR A 5 10.29 -1.73 -5.32
N ILE A 6 10.97 -2.77 -4.89
CA ILE A 6 11.02 -3.13 -3.46
C ILE A 6 11.60 -1.98 -2.65
N LYS A 7 12.62 -1.31 -3.16
CA LYS A 7 13.22 -0.15 -2.50
C LYS A 7 12.19 0.95 -2.23
N GLU A 8 11.37 1.29 -3.22
CA GLU A 8 10.30 2.29 -3.10
C GLU A 8 9.27 1.87 -2.06
N LEU A 9 8.88 0.59 -2.07
CA LEU A 9 7.85 0.05 -1.19
C LEU A 9 8.33 -0.10 0.26
N CYS A 10 9.64 -0.03 0.50
CA CYS A 10 10.22 -0.14 1.84
C CYS A 10 10.82 1.17 2.34
N ARG A 11 10.76 2.22 1.53
CA ARG A 11 11.30 3.53 1.91
C ARG A 11 10.49 4.14 3.04
N SER A 12 11.18 4.67 4.05
CA SER A 12 10.56 5.37 5.17
C SER A 12 11.50 6.46 5.66
N ASP A 13 11.04 7.70 5.61
CA ASP A 13 11.80 8.83 6.13
C ASP A 13 11.97 8.73 7.65
N THR A 14 10.95 8.23 8.35
CA THR A 14 11.01 8.00 9.79
C THR A 14 12.08 6.96 10.14
N ALA A 15 12.10 5.83 9.44
CA ALA A 15 13.09 4.79 9.69
C ALA A 15 14.50 5.31 9.43
N ARG A 16 14.70 6.05 8.34
CA ARG A 16 16.00 6.63 8.01
C ARG A 16 16.46 7.63 9.07
N ARG A 17 15.57 8.53 9.50
CA ARG A 17 15.88 9.54 10.50
C ARG A 17 16.23 8.94 11.86
N LEU A 18 15.56 7.86 12.24
CA LEU A 18 15.73 7.22 13.54
C LEU A 18 16.72 6.04 13.51
N GLY A 19 17.34 5.75 12.36
CA GLY A 19 18.30 4.66 12.24
C GLY A 19 17.68 3.27 12.37
N ILE A 20 16.40 3.12 11.99
CA ILE A 20 15.71 1.83 12.04
C ILE A 20 15.96 1.06 10.75
N ASP A 21 16.40 -0.19 10.86
CA ASP A 21 16.55 -1.10 9.73
C ASP A 21 15.17 -1.61 9.30
N ASN A 22 14.68 -1.09 8.17
CA ASN A 22 13.39 -1.48 7.61
C ASN A 22 13.53 -2.47 6.45
N THR A 23 14.57 -3.29 6.47
CA THR A 23 14.78 -4.33 5.45
C THR A 23 13.72 -5.42 5.60
N PRO A 24 12.95 -5.72 4.54
CA PRO A 24 11.90 -6.74 4.63
C PRO A 24 12.47 -8.16 4.63
N PRO A 25 11.89 -9.07 5.42
CA PRO A 25 12.23 -10.49 5.29
C PRO A 25 11.69 -11.05 3.98
N ALA A 26 12.17 -12.24 3.59
CA ALA A 26 11.80 -12.86 2.32
C ALA A 26 10.28 -13.02 2.15
N SER A 27 9.56 -13.34 3.22
CA SER A 27 8.10 -13.48 3.18
C SER A 27 7.39 -12.17 2.85
N ALA A 28 7.90 -11.06 3.40
CA ALA A 28 7.34 -9.74 3.09
C ALA A 28 7.67 -9.30 1.67
N VAL A 29 8.87 -9.62 1.18
CA VAL A 29 9.23 -9.35 -0.22
C VAL A 29 8.29 -10.08 -1.17
N LYS A 30 8.00 -11.36 -0.89
CA LYS A 30 7.05 -12.12 -1.69
C LYS A 30 5.66 -11.49 -1.68
N ALA A 31 5.19 -11.07 -0.50
CA ALA A 31 3.88 -10.39 -0.38
C ALA A 31 3.84 -9.08 -1.14
N LEU A 32 4.92 -8.28 -1.11
CA LEU A 32 5.02 -7.05 -1.88
C LEU A 32 4.95 -7.31 -3.39
N HIS A 33 5.61 -8.35 -3.88
CA HIS A 33 5.49 -8.75 -5.28
C HIS A 33 4.03 -9.07 -5.65
N GLU A 34 3.33 -9.81 -4.81
CA GLU A 34 1.93 -10.15 -5.02
C GLU A 34 1.05 -8.89 -5.06
N LEU A 35 1.26 -7.97 -4.12
CA LEU A 35 0.53 -6.70 -4.07
C LEU A 35 0.75 -5.89 -5.34
N VAL A 36 1.99 -5.79 -5.80
CA VAL A 36 2.31 -5.03 -7.01
C VAL A 36 1.74 -5.72 -8.24
N ASP A 37 1.97 -7.00 -8.41
CA ASP A 37 1.56 -7.72 -9.62
C ASP A 37 0.05 -7.78 -9.79
N HIS A 38 -0.69 -7.93 -8.69
CA HIS A 38 -2.15 -8.09 -8.73
C HIS A 38 -2.94 -6.81 -8.53
N VAL A 39 -2.37 -5.80 -7.89
CA VAL A 39 -3.09 -4.57 -7.56
C VAL A 39 -2.40 -3.32 -8.10
N LEU A 40 -1.15 -3.05 -7.69
CA LEU A 40 -0.55 -1.75 -7.97
C LEU A 40 -0.16 -1.55 -9.44
N ASP A 41 0.42 -2.56 -10.08
CA ASP A 41 0.77 -2.46 -11.50
C ASP A 41 -0.47 -2.35 -12.41
N PRO A 42 -1.50 -3.22 -12.26
CA PRO A 42 -2.73 -3.04 -13.03
C PRO A 42 -3.39 -1.68 -12.81
N LEU A 43 -3.40 -1.21 -11.56
CA LEU A 43 -3.96 0.10 -11.24
C LEU A 43 -3.16 1.22 -11.90
N ARG A 44 -1.85 1.15 -11.82
CA ARG A 44 -0.94 2.14 -12.43
C ARG A 44 -1.14 2.23 -13.94
N GLU A 45 -1.27 1.11 -14.60
CA GLU A 45 -1.49 1.05 -16.04
C GLU A 45 -2.85 1.65 -16.42
N ALA A 46 -3.90 1.32 -15.68
CA ALA A 46 -5.24 1.86 -15.95
C ALA A 46 -5.33 3.34 -15.62
N TRP A 47 -4.66 3.80 -14.56
CA TRP A 47 -4.64 5.21 -14.17
C TRP A 47 -3.93 6.07 -15.20
N GLY A 48 -2.84 5.57 -15.78
CA GLY A 48 -2.10 6.25 -16.85
C GLY A 48 -1.15 7.34 -16.37
N GLY A 49 -0.87 7.42 -15.08
CA GLY A 49 0.04 8.40 -14.50
C GLY A 49 0.68 7.90 -13.22
N PRO A 50 1.62 8.66 -12.63
CA PRO A 50 2.32 8.22 -11.42
C PRO A 50 1.39 8.00 -10.25
N ILE A 51 1.68 6.96 -9.47
CA ILE A 51 1.07 6.69 -8.18
C ILE A 51 2.19 6.69 -7.16
N HIS A 52 2.09 7.56 -6.16
CA HIS A 52 3.10 7.68 -5.11
C HIS A 52 2.77 6.76 -3.95
N VAL A 53 3.78 6.05 -3.43
CA VAL A 53 3.65 5.22 -2.24
C VAL A 53 4.17 6.01 -1.05
N ASN A 54 3.27 6.34 -0.12
CA ASN A 54 3.62 7.03 1.12
C ASN A 54 4.23 6.09 2.14
N SER A 55 3.72 4.85 2.21
CA SER A 55 4.17 3.82 3.13
C SER A 55 3.81 2.46 2.55
N GLY A 56 4.78 1.58 2.47
CA GLY A 56 4.58 0.19 2.07
C GLY A 56 4.89 -0.74 3.22
N TYR A 57 5.97 -1.52 3.11
CA TYR A 57 6.41 -2.38 4.19
C TYR A 57 6.86 -1.57 5.41
N ARG A 58 6.48 -2.01 6.60
CA ARG A 58 6.97 -1.49 7.87
C ARG A 58 7.40 -2.64 8.75
N CYS A 59 8.66 -2.62 9.23
CA CYS A 59 9.09 -3.55 10.26
C CYS A 59 8.28 -3.29 11.54
N HIS A 60 8.31 -4.24 12.46
CA HIS A 60 7.52 -4.17 13.70
C HIS A 60 7.81 -2.88 14.49
N GLU A 61 9.10 -2.55 14.67
CA GLU A 61 9.51 -1.35 15.40
C GLU A 61 8.97 -0.08 14.73
N LEU A 62 9.15 0.05 13.41
CA LEU A 62 8.66 1.21 12.67
C LEU A 62 7.14 1.32 12.75
N ASN A 63 6.43 0.21 12.60
CA ASN A 63 4.97 0.19 12.69
C ASN A 63 4.48 0.71 14.05
N ARG A 64 5.12 0.29 15.13
CA ARG A 64 4.80 0.75 16.47
C ARG A 64 5.02 2.25 16.62
N LEU A 65 6.14 2.76 16.11
CA LEU A 65 6.51 4.18 16.23
C LEU A 65 5.59 5.11 15.45
N VAL A 66 5.09 4.67 14.31
CA VAL A 66 4.16 5.49 13.51
C VAL A 66 2.69 5.28 13.89
N GLY A 67 2.44 4.52 14.96
CA GLY A 67 1.09 4.32 15.47
C GLY A 67 0.24 3.32 14.72
N GLY A 68 0.87 2.42 13.98
CA GLY A 68 0.15 1.33 13.30
C GLY A 68 -0.39 0.31 14.29
N THR A 69 -1.47 -0.37 13.90
CA THR A 69 -2.04 -1.43 14.74
C THR A 69 -1.08 -2.62 14.82
N PRO A 70 -1.12 -3.42 15.93
CA PRO A 70 -0.24 -4.58 16.06
C PRO A 70 -0.43 -5.64 14.96
N TYR A 71 -1.59 -5.64 14.30
CA TYR A 71 -1.93 -6.60 13.25
C TYR A 71 -1.89 -5.99 11.86
N SER A 72 -1.23 -4.85 11.69
CA SER A 72 -1.17 -4.15 10.41
C SER A 72 -0.59 -5.01 9.30
N GLN A 73 -1.27 -5.02 8.15
CA GLN A 73 -0.79 -5.71 6.96
C GLN A 73 0.48 -5.09 6.37
N HIS A 74 0.79 -3.83 6.73
CA HIS A 74 2.08 -3.21 6.38
C HIS A 74 3.26 -4.01 6.90
N GLN A 75 3.13 -4.65 8.05
CA GLN A 75 4.21 -5.46 8.64
C GLN A 75 4.48 -6.75 7.88
N ARG A 76 3.52 -7.20 7.09
CA ARG A 76 3.65 -8.43 6.31
C ARG A 76 3.95 -8.17 4.83
N GLY A 77 4.11 -6.91 4.42
CA GLY A 77 4.30 -6.54 3.03
C GLY A 77 3.02 -6.65 2.20
N GLU A 78 1.86 -6.67 2.84
CA GLU A 78 0.57 -6.86 2.19
C GLU A 78 -0.17 -5.56 1.92
N ALA A 79 0.37 -4.42 2.30
CA ALA A 79 -0.33 -3.14 2.22
C ALA A 79 0.56 -2.02 1.73
N ALA A 80 -0.07 -1.04 1.10
CA ALA A 80 0.54 0.23 0.73
C ALA A 80 -0.46 1.36 0.90
N ASP A 81 0.04 2.51 1.36
CA ASP A 81 -0.70 3.77 1.37
C ASP A 81 -0.27 4.56 0.14
N ILE A 82 -1.21 4.86 -0.73
CA ILE A 82 -0.94 5.45 -2.04
C ILE A 82 -1.70 6.76 -2.25
N THR A 83 -1.15 7.62 -3.11
CA THR A 83 -1.79 8.88 -3.47
C THR A 83 -1.46 9.26 -4.91
N VAL A 84 -2.37 9.99 -5.53
CA VAL A 84 -2.15 10.62 -6.84
C VAL A 84 -2.24 12.14 -6.75
N GLY A 85 -2.02 12.69 -5.55
CA GLY A 85 -1.71 14.10 -5.34
C GLY A 85 -2.78 14.96 -4.68
N SER A 86 -4.04 14.53 -4.65
CA SER A 86 -5.10 15.30 -4.01
C SER A 86 -6.27 14.42 -3.61
N PRO A 87 -7.10 14.85 -2.64
CA PRO A 87 -8.29 14.09 -2.27
C PRO A 87 -9.24 13.85 -3.44
N THR A 88 -9.46 14.84 -4.29
CA THR A 88 -10.33 14.69 -5.45
C THR A 88 -9.81 13.64 -6.42
N ARG A 89 -8.51 13.66 -6.72
CA ARG A 89 -7.89 12.67 -7.59
C ARG A 89 -7.84 11.30 -6.95
N ASN A 90 -7.61 11.25 -5.65
CA ASN A 90 -7.60 9.98 -4.90
C ASN A 90 -8.97 9.31 -4.91
N ARG A 91 -10.07 10.09 -4.86
CA ARG A 91 -11.41 9.52 -4.99
C ARG A 91 -11.65 8.91 -6.37
N ARG A 92 -11.09 9.50 -7.43
CA ARG A 92 -11.13 8.91 -8.78
C ARG A 92 -10.33 7.62 -8.83
N LEU A 93 -9.17 7.58 -8.19
CA LEU A 93 -8.35 6.37 -8.11
C LEU A 93 -9.10 5.25 -7.37
N LEU A 94 -9.74 5.59 -6.25
CA LEU A 94 -10.57 4.65 -5.50
C LEU A 94 -11.70 4.07 -6.36
N ALA A 95 -12.39 4.93 -7.10
CA ALA A 95 -13.46 4.50 -8.01
C ALA A 95 -12.92 3.58 -9.10
N LEU A 96 -11.71 3.84 -9.59
CA LEU A 96 -11.06 2.99 -10.58
C LEU A 96 -10.72 1.60 -10.01
N ILE A 97 -10.23 1.53 -8.77
CA ILE A 97 -9.97 0.25 -8.09
C ILE A 97 -11.25 -0.60 -8.06
N LYS A 98 -12.37 0.03 -7.68
CA LYS A 98 -13.67 -0.66 -7.63
C LYS A 98 -14.12 -1.11 -9.02
N ARG A 99 -14.02 -0.24 -10.02
CA ARG A 99 -14.47 -0.54 -11.38
C ARG A 99 -13.67 -1.68 -12.01
N LEU A 100 -12.37 -1.74 -11.73
CA LEU A 100 -11.50 -2.81 -12.22
C LEU A 100 -11.67 -4.11 -11.43
N ASP A 101 -12.42 -4.07 -10.34
CA ASP A 101 -12.60 -5.22 -9.43
C ASP A 101 -11.27 -5.86 -9.03
N LEU A 102 -10.30 -5.02 -8.70
CA LEU A 102 -8.97 -5.52 -8.31
C LEU A 102 -9.06 -6.38 -7.04
N PRO A 103 -8.21 -7.40 -6.92
CA PRO A 103 -8.25 -8.33 -5.79
C PRO A 103 -7.64 -7.72 -4.54
N VAL A 104 -8.31 -6.73 -3.97
CA VAL A 104 -7.90 -6.10 -2.71
C VAL A 104 -8.51 -6.84 -1.52
N ASP A 105 -7.76 -6.94 -0.44
CA ASP A 105 -8.31 -7.37 0.84
C ASP A 105 -9.06 -6.21 1.49
N GLN A 106 -8.37 -5.09 1.68
CA GLN A 106 -8.94 -3.84 2.17
C GLN A 106 -8.60 -2.70 1.21
N CYS A 107 -9.52 -1.78 1.05
CA CYS A 107 -9.31 -0.54 0.32
C CYS A 107 -9.99 0.57 1.10
N ILE A 108 -9.19 1.47 1.69
CA ILE A 108 -9.67 2.41 2.69
C ILE A 108 -9.42 3.85 2.25
N ASP A 109 -10.51 4.65 2.25
CA ASP A 109 -10.43 6.10 2.16
C ASP A 109 -9.98 6.64 3.51
N GLU A 110 -8.75 7.16 3.57
CA GLU A 110 -8.14 7.63 4.82
C GLU A 110 -8.16 9.15 4.91
N LYS A 111 -8.67 9.67 6.03
CA LYS A 111 -8.60 11.09 6.38
C LYS A 111 -9.13 12.00 5.27
N GLY A 112 -10.34 11.73 4.77
CA GLY A 112 -10.91 12.51 3.69
C GLY A 112 -10.20 12.29 2.36
N CYS A 113 -9.76 11.09 2.13
CA CYS A 113 -9.06 10.66 0.92
C CYS A 113 -7.72 11.37 0.67
N ARG A 114 -7.02 11.73 1.75
CA ARG A 114 -5.65 12.23 1.63
C ARG A 114 -4.72 11.16 1.08
N TRP A 115 -5.02 9.90 1.38
CA TRP A 115 -4.39 8.74 0.77
C TRP A 115 -5.38 7.58 0.76
N ILE A 116 -5.04 6.55 0.02
CA ILE A 116 -5.80 5.31 -0.02
C ILE A 116 -4.92 4.20 0.53
N HIS A 117 -5.42 3.49 1.53
CA HIS A 117 -4.79 2.27 2.01
C HIS A 117 -5.33 1.11 1.18
N VAL A 118 -4.45 0.37 0.51
CA VAL A 118 -4.80 -0.84 -0.22
C VAL A 118 -4.01 -2.02 0.32
N SER A 119 -4.65 -3.19 0.39
CA SER A 119 -3.97 -4.41 0.80
C SER A 119 -4.37 -5.58 -0.09
N HIS A 120 -3.50 -6.59 -0.11
CA HIS A 120 -3.72 -7.81 -0.88
C HIS A 120 -3.13 -9.00 -0.12
N ARG A 121 -3.93 -10.05 0.05
CA ARG A 121 -3.48 -11.32 0.62
C ARG A 121 -3.70 -12.42 -0.40
N ALA A 122 -2.64 -13.09 -0.81
CA ALA A 122 -2.74 -14.16 -1.79
C ALA A 122 -3.78 -15.21 -1.36
N GLY A 123 -4.82 -15.39 -2.18
CA GLY A 123 -5.87 -16.36 -1.92
C GLY A 123 -6.95 -15.96 -0.92
N HIS A 124 -6.93 -14.71 -0.40
CA HIS A 124 -7.82 -14.33 0.70
C HIS A 124 -8.22 -12.86 0.66
N ASN A 125 -8.78 -12.38 -0.47
CA ASN A 125 -9.09 -10.97 -0.65
C ASN A 125 -10.58 -10.71 -0.43
N ARG A 126 -10.89 -10.00 0.67
CA ARG A 126 -12.27 -9.76 1.11
C ARG A 126 -12.97 -8.62 0.37
N ARG A 127 -12.23 -7.80 -0.39
CA ARG A 127 -12.75 -6.61 -1.08
C ARG A 127 -13.54 -5.70 -0.14
N LEU A 128 -12.96 -5.43 1.04
CA LEU A 128 -13.56 -4.54 2.04
C LEU A 128 -13.21 -3.09 1.74
N TYR A 129 -14.22 -2.32 1.34
CA TYR A 129 -14.08 -0.89 1.10
C TYR A 129 -14.58 -0.13 2.33
N MET A 130 -13.71 0.66 2.93
CA MET A 130 -13.98 1.36 4.18
C MET A 130 -13.55 2.82 4.07
N LYS A 131 -14.00 3.61 5.06
CA LYS A 131 -13.69 5.03 5.13
C LYS A 131 -13.41 5.41 6.59
N PHE A 132 -12.27 6.02 6.82
CA PHE A 132 -11.88 6.48 8.15
C PHE A 132 -11.48 7.94 8.19
#